data_c292798af2aeec263b7df2c8abb6f18b
#
_entry.id   c292798af2aeec263b7df2c8abb6f18b
#
_cell.length_a   1.000
_cell.length_b   1.000
_cell.length_c   1.000
_cell.angle_alpha   90.00
_cell.angle_beta   90.00
_cell.angle_gamma   90.00
#
_symmetry.space_group_name_H-M   'P 1'
#
loop_
_entity.id
_entity.type
_entity.pdbx_description
1 polymer ?
#
loop_
_entity_poly.entity_id
_entity_poly.type
_entity_poly.pdbx_seq_one_letter_code
_entity_poly.pdbx_strand_id
1 'polypeptide(L)'
;MKLKPIYVFLILSASFLWYSFSIYIKPLSTKENTTFNKKMASDGQLVWQYYNCQSCHQLYNLGGYLGPDLTNVISNPDKGEKVIRAMVKSGTKQMPAFTLSDNEMDLLVEYLKSTDASGSADLRKLKINNFGMIEEGERK
;
A
#
# COMPACT_ATOMS: atom_id res chain seq x y z
N MET A 1 35.76 28.92 26.80
CA MET A 1 36.03 27.45 26.78
C MET A 1 36.21 27.01 25.33
N LYS A 2 37.39 26.51 24.94
CA LYS A 2 37.60 25.93 23.61
C LYS A 2 37.12 24.49 23.64
N LEU A 3 35.97 24.19 23.08
CA LEU A 3 35.49 22.81 22.91
C LEU A 3 36.47 22.05 22.01
N LYS A 4 37.04 20.95 22.51
CA LYS A 4 37.88 20.08 21.68
C LYS A 4 37.03 19.43 20.59
N PRO A 5 37.49 19.34 19.32
CA PRO A 5 36.72 18.79 18.20
C PRO A 5 36.14 17.38 18.47
N ILE A 6 36.84 16.61 19.29
CA ILE A 6 36.40 15.26 19.67
C ILE A 6 35.06 15.26 20.41
N TYR A 7 34.79 16.25 21.26
CA TYR A 7 33.49 16.31 21.97
C TYR A 7 32.36 16.66 21.02
N VAL A 8 32.60 17.54 20.02
CA VAL A 8 31.62 17.85 18.98
C VAL A 8 31.29 16.59 18.17
N PHE A 9 32.31 15.84 17.75
CA PHE A 9 32.14 14.59 17.02
C PHE A 9 31.33 13.56 17.83
N LEU A 10 31.66 13.34 19.10
CA LEU A 10 30.95 12.38 19.96
C LEU A 10 29.49 12.77 20.17
N ILE A 11 29.20 14.08 20.36
CA ILE A 11 27.82 14.55 20.54
C ILE A 11 27.01 14.32 19.27
N LEU A 12 27.56 14.66 18.11
CA LEU A 12 26.88 14.45 16.82
C LEU A 12 26.63 12.96 16.55
N SER A 13 27.63 12.12 16.80
CA SER A 13 27.49 10.66 16.63
C SER A 13 26.44 10.08 17.59
N ALA A 14 26.45 10.47 18.85
CA ALA A 14 25.45 10.03 19.83
C ALA A 14 24.04 10.51 19.46
N SER A 15 23.89 11.74 19.01
CA SER A 15 22.60 12.31 18.56
C SER A 15 22.07 11.56 17.34
N PHE A 16 22.93 11.23 16.38
CA PHE A 16 22.56 10.46 15.20
C PHE A 16 22.10 9.05 15.58
N LEU A 17 22.85 8.36 16.43
CA LEU A 17 22.49 7.02 16.91
C LEU A 17 21.16 7.02 17.69
N TRP A 18 20.97 8.01 18.55
CA TRP A 18 19.71 8.19 19.29
C TRP A 18 18.53 8.43 18.35
N TYR A 19 18.70 9.31 17.35
CA TYR A 19 17.67 9.57 16.36
C TYR A 19 17.30 8.31 15.56
N SER A 20 18.32 7.61 15.04
CA SER A 20 18.13 6.37 14.29
C SER A 20 17.40 5.32 15.13
N PHE A 21 17.85 5.10 16.36
CA PHE A 21 17.20 4.16 17.29
C PHE A 21 15.75 4.54 17.60
N SER A 22 15.47 5.84 17.76
CA SER A 22 14.12 6.33 18.00
C SER A 22 13.16 6.04 16.84
N ILE A 23 13.64 6.09 15.60
CA ILE A 23 12.83 5.75 14.41
C ILE A 23 12.47 4.26 14.41
N TYR A 24 13.41 3.39 14.75
CA TYR A 24 13.18 1.95 14.76
C TYR A 24 12.29 1.48 15.93
N ILE A 25 12.35 2.16 17.08
CA ILE A 25 11.56 1.78 18.26
C ILE A 25 10.14 2.36 18.22
N LYS A 26 10.00 3.59 17.68
CA LYS A 26 8.65 4.13 17.51
C LYS A 26 7.99 3.36 16.35
N PRO A 27 7.06 2.42 16.63
CA PRO A 27 6.28 1.84 15.55
C PRO A 27 5.67 3.03 14.80
N LEU A 28 5.81 3.03 13.45
CA LEU A 28 5.02 3.93 12.64
C LEU A 28 3.59 3.75 13.13
N SER A 29 3.06 4.79 13.78
CA SER A 29 1.69 4.82 14.26
C SER A 29 0.79 4.93 13.05
N THR A 30 0.74 3.85 12.27
CA THR A 30 -0.32 3.68 11.30
C THR A 30 -1.59 3.65 12.13
N LYS A 31 -2.45 4.65 11.98
CA LYS A 31 -3.81 4.59 12.50
C LYS A 31 -4.34 3.22 12.09
N GLU A 32 -4.50 2.35 13.06
CA GLU A 32 -4.94 0.98 12.86
C GLU A 32 -6.44 1.03 12.53
N ASN A 33 -6.76 1.44 11.29
CA ASN A 33 -8.07 1.24 10.73
C ASN A 33 -8.19 -0.27 10.47
N THR A 34 -8.66 -0.99 11.46
CA THR A 34 -8.86 -2.44 11.46
C THR A 34 -10.04 -2.85 10.59
N THR A 35 -10.13 -2.35 9.38
CA THR A 35 -11.18 -2.75 8.41
C THR A 35 -10.88 -4.07 7.71
N PHE A 36 -9.72 -4.67 7.98
CA PHE A 36 -9.26 -5.93 7.37
C PHE A 36 -8.48 -6.79 8.37
N ASN A 37 -8.43 -8.11 8.09
CA ASN A 37 -7.64 -9.06 8.88
C ASN A 37 -6.18 -9.10 8.38
N LYS A 38 -5.24 -8.64 9.19
CA LYS A 38 -3.80 -8.56 8.83
C LYS A 38 -3.20 -9.89 8.38
N LYS A 39 -3.54 -11.00 9.07
CA LYS A 39 -3.04 -12.33 8.71
C LYS A 39 -3.59 -12.76 7.35
N MET A 40 -4.90 -12.64 7.15
CA MET A 40 -5.51 -12.97 5.87
C MET A 40 -4.98 -12.09 4.74
N ALA A 41 -4.74 -10.80 4.99
CA ALA A 41 -4.15 -9.90 4.00
C ALA A 41 -2.72 -10.32 3.62
N SER A 42 -1.91 -10.76 4.58
CA SER A 42 -0.56 -11.31 4.31
C SER A 42 -0.63 -12.58 3.46
N ASP A 43 -1.54 -13.50 3.80
CA ASP A 43 -1.74 -14.73 3.02
C ASP A 43 -2.33 -14.40 1.63
N GLY A 44 -3.19 -13.40 1.53
CA GLY A 44 -3.75 -12.91 0.27
C GLY A 44 -2.70 -12.26 -0.65
N GLN A 45 -1.65 -11.66 -0.10
CA GLN A 45 -0.50 -11.21 -0.88
C GLN A 45 0.19 -12.38 -1.58
N LEU A 46 0.27 -13.54 -0.94
CA LEU A 46 0.84 -14.75 -1.58
C LEU A 46 -0.07 -15.25 -2.72
N VAL A 47 -1.39 -15.20 -2.55
CA VAL A 47 -2.36 -15.51 -3.63
C VAL A 47 -2.16 -14.54 -4.80
N TRP A 48 -2.06 -13.23 -4.55
CA TRP A 48 -1.79 -12.21 -5.56
C TRP A 48 -0.51 -12.49 -6.35
N GLN A 49 0.56 -12.92 -5.66
CA GLN A 49 1.83 -13.27 -6.29
C GLN A 49 1.74 -14.59 -7.07
N TYR A 50 1.10 -15.60 -6.51
CA TYR A 50 0.96 -16.93 -7.12
C TYR A 50 0.24 -16.84 -8.47
N TYR A 51 -0.86 -16.10 -8.55
CA TYR A 51 -1.60 -15.87 -9.79
C TYR A 51 -1.01 -14.75 -10.66
N ASN A 52 0.13 -14.18 -10.26
CA ASN A 52 0.89 -13.16 -11.00
C ASN A 52 0.03 -11.94 -11.42
N CYS A 53 -0.88 -11.49 -10.55
CA CYS A 53 -1.80 -10.39 -10.84
C CYS A 53 -1.08 -9.08 -11.16
N GLN A 54 0.11 -8.85 -10.58
CA GLN A 54 0.95 -7.67 -10.81
C GLN A 54 1.49 -7.57 -12.24
N SER A 55 1.49 -8.64 -13.03
CA SER A 55 1.91 -8.58 -14.43
C SER A 55 0.96 -7.73 -15.30
N CYS A 56 -0.31 -7.66 -14.91
CA CYS A 56 -1.34 -6.92 -15.61
C CYS A 56 -1.87 -5.72 -14.81
N HIS A 57 -1.93 -5.83 -13.48
CA HIS A 57 -2.50 -4.82 -12.59
C HIS A 57 -1.44 -4.05 -11.82
N GLN A 58 -1.79 -2.81 -11.48
CA GLN A 58 -0.99 -1.94 -10.62
C GLN A 58 -1.52 -1.94 -9.19
N LEU A 59 -0.61 -1.74 -8.24
CA LEU A 59 -0.87 -1.24 -6.90
C LEU A 59 0.02 -0.01 -6.70
N TYR A 60 -0.55 1.08 -6.23
CA TYR A 60 0.14 2.38 -6.05
C TYR A 60 0.80 2.89 -7.35
N ASN A 61 0.16 2.69 -8.48
CA ASN A 61 0.67 2.99 -9.82
C ASN A 61 1.93 2.19 -10.21
N LEU A 62 2.24 1.11 -9.51
CA LEU A 62 3.37 0.22 -9.77
C LEU A 62 2.86 -1.16 -10.20
N GLY A 63 3.31 -1.65 -11.35
CA GLY A 63 2.92 -2.95 -11.92
C GLY A 63 2.61 -2.87 -13.41
N GLY A 64 1.85 -3.84 -13.91
CA GLY A 64 1.47 -3.93 -15.32
C GLY A 64 0.38 -2.93 -15.71
N TYR A 65 0.37 -2.55 -16.99
CA TYR A 65 -0.56 -1.55 -17.55
C TYR A 65 -1.68 -2.16 -18.40
N LEU A 66 -1.83 -3.48 -18.42
CA LEU A 66 -2.91 -4.15 -19.17
C LEU A 66 -4.25 -4.06 -18.44
N GLY A 67 -4.21 -4.01 -17.11
CA GLY A 67 -5.37 -3.82 -16.24
C GLY A 67 -5.33 -2.48 -15.50
N PRO A 68 -6.43 -2.09 -14.86
CA PRO A 68 -6.46 -0.89 -14.03
C PRO A 68 -5.66 -1.06 -12.74
N ASP A 69 -5.30 0.08 -12.12
CA ASP A 69 -4.80 0.11 -10.75
C ASP A 69 -5.88 -0.38 -9.77
N LEU A 70 -5.51 -1.27 -8.88
CA LEU A 70 -6.42 -1.91 -7.93
C LEU A 70 -6.23 -1.43 -6.48
N THR A 71 -5.38 -0.43 -6.23
CA THR A 71 -5.12 0.09 -4.87
C THR A 71 -6.41 0.44 -4.14
N ASN A 72 -7.29 1.21 -4.78
CA ASN A 72 -8.55 1.66 -4.19
C ASN A 72 -9.78 1.04 -4.85
N VAL A 73 -9.67 -0.21 -5.31
CA VAL A 73 -10.76 -0.90 -6.01
C VAL A 73 -11.91 -1.28 -5.07
N ILE A 74 -11.62 -1.52 -3.79
CA ILE A 74 -12.63 -1.89 -2.77
C ILE A 74 -13.54 -0.71 -2.43
N SER A 75 -12.96 0.49 -2.22
CA SER A 75 -13.72 1.71 -1.90
C SER A 75 -14.35 2.37 -3.13
N ASN A 76 -14.07 1.87 -4.32
CA ASN A 76 -14.67 2.39 -5.55
C ASN A 76 -16.17 2.07 -5.61
N PRO A 77 -17.07 3.07 -5.71
CA PRO A 77 -18.51 2.86 -5.68
C PRO A 77 -19.04 1.99 -6.83
N ASP A 78 -18.35 1.99 -7.97
CA ASP A 78 -18.76 1.25 -9.18
C ASP A 78 -18.16 -0.16 -9.24
N LYS A 79 -17.29 -0.52 -8.31
CA LYS A 79 -16.56 -1.79 -8.32
C LYS A 79 -16.81 -2.56 -7.02
N GLY A 80 -15.92 -2.44 -6.07
CA GLY A 80 -16.05 -3.12 -4.78
C GLY A 80 -15.90 -4.65 -4.85
N GLU A 81 -16.08 -5.29 -3.71
CA GLU A 81 -15.80 -6.72 -3.52
C GLU A 81 -16.58 -7.64 -4.47
N LYS A 82 -17.87 -7.36 -4.67
CA LYS A 82 -18.72 -8.23 -5.52
C LYS A 82 -18.26 -8.27 -6.97
N VAL A 83 -17.87 -7.11 -7.51
CA VAL A 83 -17.38 -6.99 -8.88
C VAL A 83 -16.03 -7.68 -9.03
N ILE A 84 -15.13 -7.53 -8.04
CA ILE A 84 -13.83 -8.21 -8.03
C ILE A 84 -14.03 -9.73 -8.11
N ARG A 85 -14.86 -10.29 -7.22
CA ARG A 85 -15.15 -11.73 -7.19
C ARG A 85 -15.72 -12.23 -8.52
N ALA A 86 -16.64 -11.48 -9.11
CA ALA A 86 -17.21 -11.82 -10.40
C ALA A 86 -16.17 -11.78 -11.51
N MET A 87 -15.40 -10.70 -11.62
CA MET A 87 -14.38 -10.53 -12.66
C MET A 87 -13.24 -11.55 -12.58
N VAL A 88 -12.78 -11.90 -11.39
CA VAL A 88 -11.74 -12.90 -11.21
C VAL A 88 -12.23 -14.29 -11.64
N LYS A 89 -13.48 -14.66 -11.30
CA LYS A 89 -14.07 -15.96 -11.66
C LYS A 89 -14.46 -16.05 -13.13
N SER A 90 -15.03 -15.00 -13.73
CA SER A 90 -15.51 -15.03 -15.11
C SER A 90 -14.47 -14.59 -16.14
N GLY A 91 -13.46 -13.84 -15.72
CA GLY A 91 -12.56 -13.15 -16.64
C GLY A 91 -13.25 -12.01 -17.39
N THR A 92 -12.49 -11.37 -18.26
CA THR A 92 -12.95 -10.35 -19.21
C THR A 92 -12.23 -10.55 -20.53
N LYS A 93 -12.48 -9.69 -21.54
CA LYS A 93 -11.82 -9.79 -22.85
C LYS A 93 -10.28 -9.90 -22.80
N GLN A 94 -9.64 -9.25 -21.83
CA GLN A 94 -8.18 -9.20 -21.71
C GLN A 94 -7.68 -9.93 -20.43
N MET A 95 -8.53 -10.10 -19.43
CA MET A 95 -8.20 -10.77 -18.19
C MET A 95 -8.71 -12.22 -18.25
N PRO A 96 -7.84 -13.22 -18.12
CA PRO A 96 -8.30 -14.61 -18.10
C PRO A 96 -9.17 -14.87 -16.86
N ALA A 97 -10.04 -15.89 -16.94
CA ALA A 97 -10.73 -16.42 -15.78
C ALA A 97 -9.75 -17.21 -14.91
N PHE A 98 -9.84 -17.04 -13.61
CA PHE A 98 -9.00 -17.74 -12.65
C PHE A 98 -9.84 -18.70 -11.80
N THR A 99 -9.35 -19.91 -11.60
CA THR A 99 -9.99 -20.91 -10.74
C THR A 99 -9.40 -20.82 -9.34
N LEU A 100 -9.86 -19.84 -8.55
CA LEU A 100 -9.51 -19.70 -7.14
C LEU A 100 -10.54 -20.47 -6.30
N SER A 101 -10.08 -21.13 -5.23
CA SER A 101 -10.95 -21.59 -4.17
C SER A 101 -11.63 -20.41 -3.46
N ASP A 102 -12.74 -20.66 -2.79
CA ASP A 102 -13.43 -19.59 -2.05
C ASP A 102 -12.53 -18.98 -0.95
N ASN A 103 -11.71 -19.81 -0.31
CA ASN A 103 -10.72 -19.32 0.66
C ASN A 103 -9.66 -18.41 0.02
N GLU A 104 -9.07 -18.79 -1.11
CA GLU A 104 -8.10 -17.96 -1.82
C GLU A 104 -8.72 -16.65 -2.29
N MET A 105 -9.99 -16.68 -2.71
CA MET A 105 -10.72 -15.48 -3.09
C MET A 105 -10.93 -14.55 -1.88
N ASP A 106 -11.26 -15.10 -0.71
CA ASP A 106 -11.41 -14.31 0.51
C ASP A 106 -10.09 -13.69 0.94
N LEU A 107 -8.99 -14.43 0.88
CA LEU A 107 -7.65 -13.95 1.14
C LEU A 107 -7.26 -12.81 0.18
N LEU A 108 -7.51 -12.98 -1.12
CA LEU A 108 -7.23 -11.96 -2.13
C LEU A 108 -8.01 -10.67 -1.85
N VAL A 109 -9.29 -10.77 -1.50
CA VAL A 109 -10.13 -9.63 -1.16
C VAL A 109 -9.61 -8.92 0.10
N GLU A 110 -9.20 -9.66 1.14
CA GLU A 110 -8.60 -9.06 2.34
C GLU A 110 -7.27 -8.35 2.03
N TYR A 111 -6.47 -8.88 1.13
CA TYR A 111 -5.26 -8.18 0.66
C TYR A 111 -5.61 -6.85 -0.03
N LEU A 112 -6.60 -6.84 -0.94
CA LEU A 112 -7.06 -5.62 -1.59
C LEU A 112 -7.70 -4.62 -0.61
N LYS A 113 -8.39 -5.08 0.44
CA LYS A 113 -8.85 -4.21 1.54
C LYS A 113 -7.68 -3.57 2.28
N SER A 114 -6.60 -4.31 2.49
CA SER A 114 -5.40 -3.78 3.16
C SER A 114 -4.69 -2.72 2.33
N THR A 115 -4.62 -2.89 1.01
CA THR A 115 -4.05 -1.88 0.10
C THR A 115 -4.91 -0.63 0.05
N ASP A 116 -6.23 -0.77 -0.02
CA ASP A 116 -7.18 0.34 0.00
C ASP A 116 -7.11 1.17 1.29
N ALA A 117 -6.98 0.49 2.44
CA ALA A 117 -6.85 1.15 3.74
C ALA A 117 -5.51 1.88 3.93
N SER A 118 -4.47 1.57 3.16
CA SER A 118 -3.13 2.12 3.33
C SER A 118 -2.95 3.51 2.71
N GLY A 119 -3.82 3.94 1.80
CA GLY A 119 -3.76 5.26 1.16
C GLY A 119 -4.46 5.33 -0.19
N SER A 120 -4.21 6.40 -0.93
CA SER A 120 -4.81 6.65 -2.24
C SER A 120 -3.74 6.64 -3.34
N ALA A 121 -4.01 5.90 -4.42
CA ALA A 121 -3.18 5.88 -5.62
C ALA A 121 -3.54 6.99 -6.63
N ASP A 122 -4.55 7.81 -6.37
CA ASP A 122 -4.97 8.87 -7.28
C ASP A 122 -4.01 10.07 -7.23
N LEU A 123 -3.08 10.10 -8.17
CA LEU A 123 -2.08 11.18 -8.30
C LEU A 123 -2.70 12.58 -8.47
N ARG A 124 -3.95 12.67 -8.95
CA ARG A 124 -4.66 13.96 -9.12
C ARG A 124 -5.02 14.61 -7.80
N LYS A 125 -5.01 13.85 -6.71
CA LYS A 125 -5.23 14.35 -5.34
C LYS A 125 -3.96 14.87 -4.70
N LEU A 126 -2.81 14.64 -5.30
CA LEU A 126 -1.53 15.06 -4.77
C LEU A 126 -1.20 16.48 -5.26
N LYS A 127 -0.82 17.36 -4.35
CA LYS A 127 -0.32 18.70 -4.65
C LYS A 127 1.10 18.82 -4.13
N ILE A 128 1.94 19.50 -4.90
CA ILE A 128 3.29 19.84 -4.48
C ILE A 128 3.21 21.24 -3.85
N ASN A 129 3.59 21.37 -2.60
CA ASN A 129 3.65 22.65 -1.92
C ASN A 129 4.89 23.47 -2.36
N ASN A 130 4.97 24.73 -1.92
CA ASN A 130 6.09 25.63 -2.27
C ASN A 130 7.47 25.15 -1.79
N PHE A 131 7.52 24.18 -0.89
CA PHE A 131 8.75 23.54 -0.39
C PHE A 131 9.08 22.22 -1.11
N GLY A 132 8.34 21.86 -2.15
CA GLY A 132 8.54 20.62 -2.91
C GLY A 132 8.00 19.35 -2.22
N MET A 133 7.24 19.49 -1.13
CA MET A 133 6.64 18.36 -0.44
C MET A 133 5.27 18.02 -1.03
N ILE A 134 4.96 16.72 -1.07
CA ILE A 134 3.68 16.21 -1.57
C ILE A 134 2.66 16.27 -0.43
N GLU A 135 1.54 16.91 -0.68
CA GLU A 135 0.40 17.00 0.23
C GLU A 135 -0.84 16.42 -0.44
N GLU A 136 -1.72 15.78 0.36
CA GLU A 136 -3.00 15.31 -0.13
C GLU A 136 -3.94 16.52 -0.29
N GLY A 137 -4.35 16.78 -1.52
CA GLY A 137 -5.27 17.88 -1.84
C GLY A 137 -6.72 17.49 -1.54
N GLU A 138 -7.49 18.40 -0.95
CA GLU A 138 -8.94 18.21 -0.78
C GLU A 138 -9.63 18.06 -2.14
N ARG A 139 -10.58 17.11 -2.23
CA ARG A 139 -11.48 17.00 -3.37
C ARG A 139 -12.40 18.22 -3.42
N LYS A 140 -12.33 18.98 -4.50
CA LYS A 140 -13.43 19.87 -4.89
C LYS A 140 -14.46 19.09 -5.70
#